data_cc53d67312c5c0b1f78a18c624eef10f
#
_entry.id   cc53d67312c5c0b1f78a18c624eef10f
#
_cell.length_a   1.000
_cell.length_b   1.000
_cell.length_c   1.000
_cell.angle_alpha   90.00
_cell.angle_beta   90.00
_cell.angle_gamma   90.00
#
_symmetry.space_group_name_H-M   'P 1'
#
loop_
_entity.id
_entity.type
_entity.pdbx_description
1 polymer ?
#
loop_
_entity_poly.entity_id
_entity_poly.type
_entity_poly.pdbx_seq_one_letter_code
_entity_poly.pdbx_strand_id
1 'polypeptide(L)'
;MLQVKSLTIIHTKDFRTILQDFDLVLNAGDKAVLVGEEGNGKSTLLKWIYDPSLVEGYVEANGVRTIQGELLGYLSQELRDEDKRKTVYEYFSGLPAFRDANPSELKKTAAEMGFMDSLFYSDQEMQTLSGGERVKVQMAGLLLAHPDLLLLD
;
A
#
# COMPACT_ATOMS: atom_id res chain seq x y z
N MET A 1 -7.52 9.07 -12.44
CA MET A 1 -7.51 10.32 -11.63
C MET A 1 -8.08 10.01 -10.25
N LEU A 2 -7.34 10.25 -9.18
CA LEU A 2 -7.87 10.21 -7.81
C LEU A 2 -8.33 11.61 -7.40
N GLN A 3 -9.53 11.72 -6.85
CA GLN A 3 -10.00 12.95 -6.23
C GLN A 3 -10.55 12.68 -4.83
N VAL A 4 -10.12 13.49 -3.87
CA VAL A 4 -10.67 13.59 -2.52
C VAL A 4 -11.25 14.99 -2.36
N LYS A 5 -12.47 15.11 -1.86
CA LYS A 5 -13.15 16.39 -1.61
C LYS A 5 -13.68 16.48 -0.19
N SER A 6 -13.43 17.64 0.43
CA SER A 6 -13.97 18.05 1.74
C SER A 6 -13.85 16.94 2.80
N LEU A 7 -12.70 16.23 2.80
CA LEU A 7 -12.48 15.14 3.73
C LEU A 7 -12.18 15.68 5.13
N THR A 8 -13.01 15.29 6.08
CA THR A 8 -12.79 15.51 7.52
C THR A 8 -12.70 14.15 8.20
N ILE A 9 -11.64 13.92 8.96
CA ILE A 9 -11.38 12.68 9.72
C ILE A 9 -11.29 13.03 11.20
N ILE A 10 -12.08 12.36 12.03
CA ILE A 10 -12.13 12.53 13.48
C ILE A 10 -11.88 11.17 14.14
N HIS A 11 -11.00 11.13 15.13
CA HIS A 11 -10.74 9.92 15.92
C HIS A 11 -11.90 9.64 16.87
N THR A 12 -12.42 8.40 16.89
CA THR A 12 -13.65 8.06 17.62
C THR A 12 -13.50 8.05 19.15
N LYS A 13 -12.29 7.81 19.69
CA LYS A 13 -12.06 7.69 21.13
C LYS A 13 -11.98 9.02 21.85
N ASP A 14 -11.28 9.99 21.27
CA ASP A 14 -10.95 11.27 21.90
C ASP A 14 -11.51 12.47 21.13
N PHE A 15 -12.27 12.21 20.06
CA PHE A 15 -12.88 13.22 19.18
C PHE A 15 -11.88 14.21 18.60
N ARG A 16 -10.59 13.84 18.55
CA ARG A 16 -9.54 14.66 17.97
C ARG A 16 -9.72 14.70 16.46
N THR A 17 -9.78 15.92 15.92
CA THR A 17 -9.74 16.11 14.47
C THR A 17 -8.35 15.79 13.95
N ILE A 18 -8.26 14.76 13.08
CA ILE A 18 -7.03 14.33 12.42
C ILE A 18 -6.82 15.14 11.14
N LEU A 19 -7.89 15.36 10.39
CA LEU A 19 -7.90 16.08 9.13
C LEU A 19 -9.19 16.87 9.01
N GLN A 20 -9.11 18.09 8.51
CA GLN A 20 -10.28 18.96 8.37
C GLN A 20 -10.33 19.57 6.96
N ASP A 21 -11.47 19.39 6.29
CA ASP A 21 -11.80 19.98 4.99
C ASP A 21 -10.67 19.84 3.95
N PHE A 22 -10.15 18.61 3.84
CA PHE A 22 -9.01 18.29 3.00
C PHE A 22 -9.45 17.96 1.57
N ASP A 23 -8.82 18.62 0.61
CA ASP A 23 -8.98 18.38 -0.81
C ASP A 23 -7.67 17.88 -1.43
N LEU A 24 -7.77 16.90 -2.32
CA LEU A 24 -6.64 16.37 -3.08
C LEU A 24 -7.09 15.93 -4.47
N VAL A 25 -6.33 16.31 -5.48
CA VAL A 25 -6.49 15.79 -6.84
C VAL A 25 -5.14 15.29 -7.32
N LEU A 26 -5.09 14.03 -7.77
CA LEU A 26 -3.92 13.43 -8.40
C LEU A 26 -4.29 12.96 -9.81
N ASN A 27 -3.54 13.44 -10.78
CA ASN A 27 -3.64 13.05 -12.17
C ASN A 27 -2.57 11.99 -12.53
N ALA A 28 -2.66 11.41 -13.70
CA ALA A 28 -1.64 10.48 -14.17
C ALA A 28 -0.27 11.17 -14.23
N GLY A 29 0.73 10.52 -13.63
CA GLY A 29 2.10 11.02 -13.55
C GLY A 29 2.39 11.96 -12.38
N ASP A 30 1.39 12.39 -11.62
CA ASP A 30 1.60 13.20 -10.42
C ASP A 30 2.32 12.40 -9.33
N LYS A 31 3.17 13.11 -8.58
CA LYS A 31 3.86 12.60 -7.38
C LYS A 31 3.55 13.55 -6.23
N ALA A 32 2.96 13.02 -5.17
CA ALA A 32 2.63 13.77 -3.97
C ALA A 32 3.37 13.21 -2.75
N VAL A 33 3.74 14.09 -1.84
CA VAL A 33 4.36 13.71 -0.56
C VAL A 33 3.51 14.29 0.58
N LEU A 34 3.14 13.43 1.53
CA LEU A 34 2.47 13.84 2.76
C LEU A 34 3.53 14.14 3.83
N VAL A 35 3.62 15.40 4.23
CA VAL A 35 4.54 15.86 5.27
C VAL A 35 3.76 16.21 6.53
N GLY A 36 4.26 15.79 7.68
CA GLY A 36 3.66 16.08 8.98
C GLY A 36 4.32 15.27 10.08
N GLU A 37 4.12 15.69 11.32
CA GLU A 37 4.64 15.02 12.52
C GLU A 37 4.07 13.60 12.66
N GLU A 38 4.73 12.80 13.48
CA GLU A 38 4.22 11.47 13.85
C GLU A 38 2.86 11.58 14.56
N GLY A 39 1.94 10.67 14.24
CA GLY A 39 0.59 10.69 14.80
C GLY A 39 -0.39 11.67 14.15
N ASN A 40 0.01 12.44 13.14
CA ASN A 40 -0.87 13.38 12.42
C ASN A 40 -1.76 12.74 11.34
N GLY A 41 -1.96 11.42 11.38
CA GLY A 41 -2.97 10.73 10.55
C GLY A 41 -2.57 10.49 9.10
N LYS A 42 -1.28 10.59 8.73
CA LYS A 42 -0.82 10.29 7.35
C LYS A 42 -1.22 8.89 6.91
N SER A 43 -0.90 7.89 7.72
CA SER A 43 -1.29 6.49 7.46
C SER A 43 -2.80 6.29 7.42
N THR A 44 -3.56 7.03 8.25
CA THR A 44 -5.02 7.00 8.25
C THR A 44 -5.59 7.53 6.93
N LEU A 45 -5.02 8.63 6.44
CA LEU A 45 -5.41 9.19 5.13
C LEU A 45 -5.10 8.22 3.99
N LEU A 46 -3.89 7.63 3.96
CA LEU A 46 -3.51 6.67 2.93
C LEU A 46 -4.40 5.42 2.95
N LYS A 47 -4.69 4.88 4.13
CA LYS A 47 -5.62 3.77 4.31
C LYS A 47 -7.02 4.12 3.82
N TRP A 48 -7.53 5.29 4.19
CA TRP A 48 -8.85 5.74 3.75
C TRP A 48 -8.92 5.94 2.23
N ILE A 49 -7.84 6.46 1.62
CA ILE A 49 -7.76 6.57 0.16
C ILE A 49 -7.73 5.18 -0.48
N TYR A 50 -7.01 4.22 0.10
CA TYR A 50 -6.93 2.86 -0.42
C TYR A 50 -8.26 2.12 -0.25
N ASP A 51 -8.72 2.00 0.98
CA ASP A 51 -9.98 1.35 1.35
C ASP A 51 -10.52 1.97 2.65
N PRO A 52 -11.64 2.72 2.60
CA PRO A 52 -12.24 3.34 3.79
C PRO A 52 -12.54 2.36 4.92
N SER A 53 -12.87 1.10 4.62
CA SER A 53 -13.18 0.08 5.63
C SER A 53 -12.02 -0.19 6.59
N LEU A 54 -10.78 0.06 6.18
CA LEU A 54 -9.59 -0.13 7.01
C LEU A 54 -9.49 0.85 8.18
N VAL A 55 -10.27 1.91 8.16
CA VAL A 55 -10.25 2.97 9.19
C VAL A 55 -11.55 3.11 9.97
N GLU A 56 -12.66 2.53 9.51
CA GLU A 56 -13.99 2.64 10.13
C GLU A 56 -14.03 2.25 11.62
N GLY A 57 -13.11 1.36 12.05
CA GLY A 57 -13.07 0.89 13.44
C GLY A 57 -12.55 1.92 14.45
N TYR A 58 -11.88 2.99 14.02
CA TYR A 58 -11.23 3.95 14.93
C TYR A 58 -11.33 5.41 14.51
N VAL A 59 -11.87 5.71 13.33
CA VAL A 59 -12.16 7.09 12.90
C VAL A 59 -13.55 7.19 12.29
N GLU A 60 -14.11 8.40 12.38
CA GLU A 60 -15.26 8.84 11.61
C GLU A 60 -14.73 9.75 10.48
N ALA A 61 -15.05 9.38 9.23
CA ALA A 61 -14.58 10.08 8.05
C ALA A 61 -15.75 10.55 7.20
N ASN A 62 -15.81 11.86 6.96
CA ASN A 62 -16.77 12.51 6.07
C ASN A 62 -16.04 13.16 4.90
N GLY A 63 -16.40 12.82 3.70
CA GLY A 63 -15.81 13.35 2.47
C GLY A 63 -16.14 12.48 1.28
N VAL A 64 -15.75 12.93 0.10
CA VAL A 64 -15.97 12.19 -1.15
C VAL A 64 -14.64 11.73 -1.73
N ARG A 65 -14.53 10.44 -1.99
CA ARG A 65 -13.43 9.82 -2.73
C ARG A 65 -13.93 9.38 -4.11
N THR A 66 -13.30 9.86 -5.15
CA THR A 66 -13.58 9.45 -6.53
C THR A 66 -12.36 8.79 -7.14
N ILE A 67 -12.53 7.54 -7.59
CA ILE A 67 -11.53 6.74 -8.31
C ILE A 67 -12.23 6.28 -9.59
N GLN A 68 -11.64 6.56 -10.75
CA GLN A 68 -12.25 6.29 -12.06
C GLN A 68 -11.75 4.95 -12.64
N GLY A 69 -11.80 3.89 -11.84
CA GLY A 69 -11.39 2.55 -12.28
C GLY A 69 -9.88 2.28 -12.15
N GLU A 70 -9.11 3.19 -11.53
CA GLU A 70 -7.69 2.96 -11.27
C GLU A 70 -7.48 1.81 -10.27
N LEU A 71 -6.51 0.97 -10.56
CA LEU A 71 -6.02 -0.05 -9.64
C LEU A 71 -5.07 0.60 -8.63
N LEU A 72 -5.42 0.51 -7.36
CA LEU A 72 -4.60 1.05 -6.27
C LEU A 72 -3.67 -0.02 -5.70
N GLY A 73 -2.39 0.33 -5.53
CA GLY A 73 -1.44 -0.43 -4.73
C GLY A 73 -1.17 0.28 -3.40
N TYR A 74 -1.23 -0.46 -2.29
CA TYR A 74 -0.92 0.09 -0.97
C TYR A 74 0.20 -0.69 -0.30
N LEU A 75 1.30 -0.01 -0.01
CA LEU A 75 2.39 -0.53 0.80
C LEU A 75 2.22 -0.02 2.23
N SER A 76 1.92 -0.92 3.16
CA SER A 76 1.82 -0.59 4.58
C SER A 76 3.21 -0.52 5.23
N GLN A 77 3.35 0.34 6.23
CA GLN A 77 4.55 0.46 7.05
C GLN A 77 4.92 -0.88 7.72
N GLU A 78 3.93 -1.65 8.16
CA GLU A 78 4.13 -2.94 8.79
C GLU A 78 3.57 -4.08 7.94
N LEU A 79 4.24 -5.23 8.02
CA LEU A 79 3.74 -6.46 7.43
C LEU A 79 2.50 -6.93 8.20
N ARG A 80 1.46 -7.35 7.47
CA ARG A 80 0.25 -7.90 8.08
C ARG A 80 0.58 -9.16 8.88
N ASP A 81 -0.08 -9.36 10.01
CA ASP A 81 0.19 -10.49 10.90
C ASP A 81 0.02 -11.83 10.20
N GLU A 82 -0.94 -11.94 9.30
CA GLU A 82 -1.18 -13.14 8.47
C GLU A 82 -0.06 -13.46 7.50
N ASP A 83 0.76 -12.47 7.12
CA ASP A 83 1.86 -12.64 6.17
C ASP A 83 3.19 -12.92 6.87
N LYS A 84 3.32 -12.63 8.16
CA LYS A 84 4.59 -12.74 8.91
C LYS A 84 5.19 -14.14 8.85
N ARG A 85 4.35 -15.19 8.96
CA ARG A 85 4.79 -16.60 8.99
C ARG A 85 4.80 -17.27 7.62
N LYS A 86 4.30 -16.62 6.58
CA LYS A 86 4.39 -17.12 5.21
C LYS A 86 5.84 -17.10 4.77
N THR A 87 6.24 -18.10 4.00
CA THR A 87 7.49 -18.02 3.22
C THR A 87 7.34 -16.95 2.12
N VAL A 88 8.44 -16.47 1.57
CA VAL A 88 8.40 -15.54 0.44
C VAL A 88 7.62 -16.14 -0.72
N TYR A 89 7.83 -17.44 -1.00
CA TYR A 89 7.08 -18.15 -2.03
C TYR A 89 5.56 -18.20 -1.74
N GLU A 90 5.17 -18.54 -0.51
CA GLU A 90 3.76 -18.56 -0.11
C GLU A 90 3.10 -17.16 -0.21
N TYR A 91 3.85 -16.11 0.18
CA TYR A 91 3.39 -14.74 0.04
C TYR A 91 3.09 -14.41 -1.42
N PHE A 92 4.04 -14.65 -2.33
CA PHE A 92 3.85 -14.38 -3.77
C PHE A 92 2.78 -15.28 -4.38
N SER A 93 2.76 -16.57 -4.06
CA SER A 93 1.77 -17.53 -4.57
C SER A 93 0.33 -17.16 -4.21
N GLY A 94 0.14 -16.40 -3.13
CA GLY A 94 -1.14 -15.83 -2.74
C GLY A 94 -1.60 -14.66 -3.64
N LEU A 95 -0.69 -14.05 -4.41
CA LEU A 95 -0.99 -12.92 -5.27
C LEU A 95 -1.42 -13.38 -6.68
N PRO A 96 -2.62 -13.02 -7.16
CA PRO A 96 -3.04 -13.34 -8.53
C PRO A 96 -2.04 -12.87 -9.57
N ALA A 97 -1.54 -11.64 -9.45
CA ALA A 97 -0.58 -11.04 -10.35
C ALA A 97 0.72 -11.87 -10.49
N PHE A 98 1.21 -12.48 -9.41
CA PHE A 98 2.37 -13.36 -9.47
C PHE A 98 2.08 -14.65 -10.23
N ARG A 99 0.90 -15.24 -10.05
CA ARG A 99 0.51 -16.47 -10.75
C ARG A 99 0.34 -16.28 -12.25
N ASP A 100 -0.08 -15.08 -12.64
CA ASP A 100 -0.32 -14.71 -14.05
C ASP A 100 0.95 -14.17 -14.73
N ALA A 101 1.97 -13.76 -13.96
CA ALA A 101 3.22 -13.19 -14.45
C ALA A 101 4.07 -14.24 -15.23
N ASN A 102 4.63 -13.83 -16.33
CA ASN A 102 5.57 -14.64 -17.08
C ASN A 102 7.01 -14.53 -16.51
N PRO A 103 7.90 -15.50 -16.81
CA PRO A 103 9.28 -15.50 -16.28
C PRO A 103 10.09 -14.23 -16.59
N SER A 104 9.85 -13.61 -17.75
CA SER A 104 10.56 -12.38 -18.15
C SER A 104 10.15 -11.20 -17.27
N GLU A 105 8.87 -11.11 -16.93
CA GLU A 105 8.30 -10.08 -16.05
C GLU A 105 8.82 -10.23 -14.62
N LEU A 106 8.85 -11.46 -14.10
CA LEU A 106 9.44 -11.74 -12.78
C LEU A 106 10.91 -11.31 -12.72
N LYS A 107 11.72 -11.66 -13.72
CA LYS A 107 13.12 -11.25 -13.81
C LYS A 107 13.28 -9.75 -13.86
N LYS A 108 12.44 -9.05 -14.63
CA LYS A 108 12.45 -7.60 -14.73
C LYS A 108 12.13 -6.97 -13.38
N THR A 109 11.06 -7.40 -12.73
CA THR A 109 10.63 -6.89 -11.42
C THR A 109 11.71 -7.15 -10.35
N ALA A 110 12.31 -8.34 -10.32
CA ALA A 110 13.42 -8.64 -9.41
C ALA A 110 14.61 -7.71 -9.63
N ALA A 111 14.99 -7.47 -10.88
CA ALA A 111 16.09 -6.56 -11.21
C ALA A 111 15.80 -5.11 -10.81
N GLU A 112 14.58 -4.61 -11.04
CA GLU A 112 14.13 -3.28 -10.63
C GLU A 112 14.18 -3.11 -9.10
N MET A 113 13.83 -4.16 -8.36
CA MET A 113 13.88 -4.17 -6.89
C MET A 113 15.27 -4.48 -6.33
N GLY A 114 16.23 -4.86 -7.17
CA GLY A 114 17.59 -5.16 -6.78
C GLY A 114 17.71 -6.43 -5.93
N PHE A 115 17.02 -7.51 -6.33
CA PHE A 115 17.19 -8.85 -5.79
C PHE A 115 17.23 -9.90 -6.92
N MET A 116 17.64 -11.12 -6.58
CA MET A 116 17.67 -12.24 -7.55
C MET A 116 16.27 -12.86 -7.70
N ASP A 117 15.86 -13.21 -8.90
CA ASP A 117 14.55 -13.81 -9.19
C ASP A 117 14.29 -15.12 -8.42
N SER A 118 15.33 -15.82 -7.98
CA SER A 118 15.23 -16.97 -7.07
C SER A 118 14.56 -16.65 -5.73
N LEU A 119 14.58 -15.36 -5.29
CA LEU A 119 13.95 -14.94 -4.05
C LEU A 119 12.43 -15.16 -4.08
N PHE A 120 11.78 -15.06 -5.24
CA PHE A 120 10.35 -15.35 -5.38
C PHE A 120 9.95 -16.75 -4.93
N TYR A 121 10.90 -17.68 -4.97
CA TYR A 121 10.71 -19.10 -4.66
C TYR A 121 11.38 -19.51 -3.35
N SER A 122 11.75 -18.54 -2.51
CA SER A 122 12.45 -18.79 -1.24
C SER A 122 11.52 -19.32 -0.17
N ASP A 123 12.02 -20.31 0.58
CA ASP A 123 11.38 -20.85 1.79
C ASP A 123 11.62 -20.00 3.04
N GLN A 124 12.32 -18.86 2.92
CA GLN A 124 12.55 -17.95 4.02
C GLN A 124 11.26 -17.28 4.43
N GLU A 125 10.96 -17.27 5.74
CA GLU A 125 9.77 -16.59 6.27
C GLU A 125 9.87 -15.07 6.13
N MET A 126 8.77 -14.42 5.77
CA MET A 126 8.67 -12.98 5.58
C MET A 126 9.13 -12.18 6.80
N GLN A 127 8.85 -12.65 8.01
CA GLN A 127 9.27 -11.98 9.25
C GLN A 127 10.78 -12.00 9.49
N THR A 128 11.50 -12.94 8.89
CA THR A 128 12.96 -13.10 9.05
C THR A 128 13.76 -12.26 8.06
N LEU A 129 13.10 -11.70 7.05
CA LEU A 129 13.72 -10.74 6.14
C LEU A 129 14.12 -9.46 6.88
N SER A 130 15.24 -8.87 6.51
CA SER A 130 15.56 -7.51 6.94
C SER A 130 14.45 -6.52 6.50
N GLY A 131 14.36 -5.38 7.19
CA GLY A 131 13.34 -4.36 6.85
C GLY A 131 13.40 -3.95 5.37
N GLY A 132 14.60 -3.74 4.83
CA GLY A 132 14.79 -3.38 3.42
C GLY A 132 14.40 -4.49 2.45
N GLU A 133 14.75 -5.75 2.73
CA GLU A 133 14.33 -6.90 1.90
C GLU A 133 12.82 -7.07 1.92
N ARG A 134 12.19 -6.91 3.06
CA ARG A 134 10.74 -7.01 3.22
C ARG A 134 10.01 -5.97 2.37
N VAL A 135 10.46 -4.71 2.43
CA VAL A 135 9.90 -3.62 1.60
C VAL A 135 10.06 -3.95 0.11
N LYS A 136 11.23 -4.45 -0.32
CA LYS A 136 11.46 -4.84 -1.71
C LYS A 136 10.54 -5.97 -2.16
N VAL A 137 10.35 -7.00 -1.33
CA VAL A 137 9.44 -8.12 -1.62
C VAL A 137 8.00 -7.65 -1.74
N GLN A 138 7.53 -6.84 -0.79
CA GLN A 138 6.17 -6.28 -0.84
C GLN A 138 5.96 -5.37 -2.05
N MET A 139 6.94 -4.51 -2.36
CA MET A 139 6.90 -3.64 -3.53
C MET A 139 6.88 -4.44 -4.83
N ALA A 140 7.68 -5.50 -4.95
CA ALA A 140 7.65 -6.39 -6.12
C ALA A 140 6.25 -6.99 -6.32
N GLY A 141 5.60 -7.45 -5.25
CA GLY A 141 4.23 -7.95 -5.30
C GLY A 141 3.22 -6.90 -5.79
N LEU A 142 3.37 -5.64 -5.37
CA LEU A 142 2.53 -4.55 -5.84
C LEU A 142 2.78 -4.22 -7.31
N LEU A 143 4.05 -4.15 -7.73
CA LEU A 143 4.41 -3.80 -9.11
C LEU A 143 3.94 -4.85 -10.12
N LEU A 144 3.95 -6.13 -9.76
CA LEU A 144 3.40 -7.20 -10.61
C LEU A 144 1.91 -7.03 -10.89
N ALA A 145 1.18 -6.36 -10.02
CA ALA A 145 -0.24 -6.05 -10.25
C ALA A 145 -0.46 -4.84 -11.18
N HIS A 146 0.61 -4.17 -11.63
CA HIS A 146 0.55 -2.97 -12.48
C HIS A 146 -0.42 -1.89 -11.97
N PRO A 147 -0.27 -1.42 -10.73
CA PRO A 147 -1.18 -0.42 -10.17
C PRO A 147 -1.04 0.92 -10.90
N ASP A 148 -2.16 1.60 -11.09
CA ASP A 148 -2.21 2.95 -11.67
C ASP A 148 -1.78 4.02 -10.65
N LEU A 149 -1.94 3.73 -9.36
CA LEU A 149 -1.53 4.60 -8.25
C LEU A 149 -0.94 3.78 -7.12
N LEU A 150 0.24 4.18 -6.67
CA LEU A 150 0.91 3.62 -5.49
C LEU A 150 0.74 4.55 -4.29
N LEU A 151 0.27 3.99 -3.19
CA LEU A 151 0.19 4.62 -1.88
C LEU A 151 1.26 3.98 -0.99
N LEU A 152 2.27 4.75 -0.61
CA LEU A 152 3.43 4.28 0.15
C LEU A 152 3.40 4.91 1.55
N ASP A 153 3.24 4.07 2.58
CA ASP A 153 3.14 4.47 3.99
C ASP A 153 4.47 4.25 4.75
#